data_6f281d656dfab899179b0c5a062b0b68
#
_entry.id   6f281d656dfab899179b0c5a062b0b68
#
_cell.length_a   1.000
_cell.length_b   1.000
_cell.length_c   1.000
_cell.angle_alpha   90.00
_cell.angle_beta   90.00
_cell.angle_gamma   90.00
#
_symmetry.space_group_name_H-M   'P 1'
#
loop_
_entity.id
_entity.type
_entity.pdbx_description
1 polymer ?
#
loop_
_entity_poly.entity_id
_entity_poly.type
_entity_poly.pdbx_seq_one_letter_code
_entity_poly.pdbx_strand_id
1 'polypeptide(L)'
;MATISLSEILDDLQAAEEGLHSFERRYWMSSVHFYDLYSQGLLDDGSHAEDFAEWAGHYKLKLKRESALERLSGQRVEKLRREAHGETIELAPQEPVLELA
;
A
#
# COMPACT_ATOMS: atom_id res chain seq x y z
N MET A 1 18.66 6.06 -8.89
CA MET A 1 17.41 6.15 -8.15
C MET A 1 16.32 5.37 -8.87
N ALA A 2 15.51 4.68 -8.11
CA ALA A 2 14.37 3.98 -8.67
C ALA A 2 13.16 4.91 -8.74
N THR A 3 12.40 4.80 -9.81
CA THR A 3 11.13 5.53 -9.95
C THR A 3 10.00 4.53 -10.10
N ILE A 4 8.83 4.91 -9.63
CA ILE A 4 7.63 4.10 -9.77
C ILE A 4 6.48 5.01 -10.21
N SER A 5 5.71 4.57 -11.18
CA SER A 5 4.57 5.33 -11.67
C SER A 5 3.35 5.11 -10.76
N LEU A 6 2.40 6.01 -10.84
CA LEU A 6 1.12 5.85 -10.14
C LEU A 6 0.45 4.54 -10.53
N SER A 7 0.46 4.19 -11.83
CA SER A 7 -0.13 2.95 -12.31
C SER A 7 0.50 1.73 -11.65
N GLU A 8 1.84 1.71 -11.52
CA GLU A 8 2.53 0.60 -10.85
C GLU A 8 2.16 0.50 -9.38
N ILE A 9 2.04 1.64 -8.70
CA ILE A 9 1.61 1.65 -7.29
C ILE A 9 0.21 1.05 -7.16
N LEU A 10 -0.72 1.46 -8.00
CA LEU A 10 -2.09 0.98 -7.93
C LEU A 10 -2.21 -0.49 -8.30
N ASP A 11 -1.44 -0.94 -9.30
CA ASP A 11 -1.41 -2.35 -9.68
C ASP A 11 -0.86 -3.22 -8.54
N ASP A 12 0.21 -2.77 -7.90
CA ASP A 12 0.79 -3.48 -6.76
C ASP A 12 -0.19 -3.55 -5.58
N LEU A 13 -0.91 -2.45 -5.32
CA LEU A 13 -1.93 -2.42 -4.28
C LEU A 13 -3.05 -3.39 -4.57
N GLN A 14 -3.52 -3.44 -5.80
CA GLN A 14 -4.58 -4.37 -6.19
C GLN A 14 -4.14 -5.82 -6.00
N ALA A 15 -2.95 -6.16 -6.46
CA ALA A 15 -2.41 -7.52 -6.32
C ALA A 15 -2.23 -7.89 -4.84
N ALA A 16 -1.71 -6.98 -4.03
CA ALA A 16 -1.54 -7.22 -2.59
C ALA A 16 -2.89 -7.43 -1.91
N GLU A 17 -3.89 -6.62 -2.22
CA GLU A 17 -5.23 -6.74 -1.65
C GLU A 17 -5.92 -8.03 -2.04
N GLU A 18 -5.77 -8.48 -3.28
CA GLU A 18 -6.30 -9.77 -3.71
C GLU A 18 -5.70 -10.92 -2.89
N GLY A 19 -4.38 -10.86 -2.67
CA GLY A 19 -3.69 -11.84 -1.82
C GLY A 19 -4.20 -11.81 -0.38
N LEU A 20 -4.34 -10.60 0.18
CA LEU A 20 -4.85 -10.43 1.53
C LEU A 20 -6.27 -10.98 1.68
N HIS A 21 -7.16 -10.68 0.74
CA HIS A 21 -8.54 -11.17 0.80
C HIS A 21 -8.61 -12.69 0.73
N SER A 22 -7.73 -13.31 -0.03
CA SER A 22 -7.65 -14.78 -0.11
C SER A 22 -7.36 -15.39 1.26
N PHE A 23 -6.40 -14.83 1.99
CA PHE A 23 -6.05 -15.31 3.33
C PHE A 23 -7.11 -14.94 4.36
N GLU A 24 -7.69 -13.75 4.26
CA GLU A 24 -8.77 -13.32 5.17
C GLU A 24 -9.97 -14.27 5.08
N ARG A 25 -10.33 -14.71 3.88
CA ARG A 25 -11.39 -15.69 3.69
C ARG A 25 -11.01 -17.05 4.26
N ARG A 26 -9.75 -17.45 4.10
CA ARG A 26 -9.28 -18.77 4.56
C ARG A 26 -9.22 -18.85 6.08
N TYR A 27 -8.75 -17.80 6.75
CA TYR A 27 -8.52 -17.80 8.19
C TYR A 27 -9.56 -17.04 9.01
N TRP A 28 -10.53 -16.45 8.35
CA TRP A 28 -11.61 -15.71 9.03
C TRP A 28 -11.09 -14.60 9.93
N MET A 29 -10.18 -13.80 9.42
CA MET A 29 -9.53 -12.77 10.19
C MET A 29 -9.08 -11.65 9.26
N SER A 30 -9.16 -10.40 9.72
CA SER A 30 -8.63 -9.28 8.96
C SER A 30 -7.10 -9.33 8.96
N SER A 31 -6.49 -8.79 7.91
CA SER A 31 -5.03 -8.76 7.82
C SER A 31 -4.41 -7.89 8.91
N VAL A 32 -5.11 -6.84 9.35
CA VAL A 32 -4.64 -5.99 10.46
C VAL A 32 -4.50 -6.82 11.73
N HIS A 33 -5.52 -7.59 12.09
CA HIS A 33 -5.48 -8.45 13.28
C HIS A 33 -4.46 -9.57 13.13
N PHE A 34 -4.41 -10.19 11.96
CA PHE A 34 -3.40 -11.22 11.69
C PHE A 34 -1.99 -10.68 11.91
N TYR A 35 -1.69 -9.54 11.31
CA TYR A 35 -0.34 -8.99 11.36
C TYR A 35 0.04 -8.55 12.77
N ASP A 36 -0.94 -8.08 13.55
CA ASP A 36 -0.72 -7.75 14.95
C ASP A 36 -0.26 -8.99 15.74
N LEU A 37 -0.95 -10.12 15.57
CA LEU A 37 -0.58 -11.37 16.22
C LEU A 37 0.75 -11.91 15.70
N TYR A 38 0.94 -11.87 14.40
CA TYR A 38 2.13 -12.39 13.74
C TYR A 38 3.40 -11.64 14.18
N SER A 39 3.33 -10.31 14.18
CA SER A 39 4.48 -9.48 14.53
C SER A 39 4.86 -9.59 15.99
N GLN A 40 3.94 -9.99 16.85
CA GLN A 40 4.20 -10.22 18.27
C GLN A 40 4.68 -11.64 18.56
N GLY A 41 4.78 -12.50 17.55
CA GLY A 41 5.19 -13.88 17.72
C GLY A 41 4.18 -14.74 18.44
N LEU A 42 2.89 -14.37 18.39
CA LEU A 42 1.83 -15.08 19.11
C LEU A 42 1.21 -16.23 18.32
N LEU A 43 1.54 -16.38 17.05
CA LEU A 43 0.97 -17.44 16.21
C LEU A 43 1.89 -18.66 16.20
N ASP A 44 1.28 -19.83 16.40
CA ASP A 44 1.97 -21.11 16.17
C ASP A 44 2.03 -21.31 14.64
N ASP A 45 3.20 -21.22 14.09
CA ASP A 45 3.40 -21.27 12.63
C ASP A 45 3.73 -22.65 12.08
N GLY A 46 3.59 -23.70 12.86
CA GLY A 46 3.90 -25.08 12.50
C GLY A 46 3.58 -25.47 11.07
N SER A 47 2.35 -25.94 10.81
CA SER A 47 1.97 -26.42 9.47
C SER A 47 1.53 -25.30 8.54
N HIS A 48 1.38 -24.06 9.03
CA HIS A 48 0.89 -22.92 8.23
C HIS A 48 1.93 -21.82 8.07
N ALA A 49 3.20 -22.10 8.32
CA ALA A 49 4.28 -21.13 8.27
C ALA A 49 4.38 -20.42 6.91
N GLU A 50 4.23 -21.16 5.82
CA GLU A 50 4.29 -20.59 4.47
C GLU A 50 3.15 -19.62 4.22
N ASP A 51 1.93 -19.97 4.62
CA ASP A 51 0.77 -19.11 4.48
C ASP A 51 0.97 -17.81 5.26
N PHE A 52 1.44 -17.91 6.48
CA PHE A 52 1.65 -16.73 7.34
C PHE A 52 2.74 -15.81 6.78
N ALA A 53 3.83 -16.39 6.27
CA ALA A 53 4.89 -15.59 5.65
C ALA A 53 4.40 -14.87 4.40
N GLU A 54 3.63 -15.55 3.56
CA GLU A 54 3.07 -14.97 2.34
C GLU A 54 2.03 -13.88 2.67
N TRP A 55 1.15 -14.15 3.64
CA TRP A 55 0.16 -13.18 4.09
C TRP A 55 0.84 -11.91 4.61
N ALA A 56 1.85 -12.08 5.47
CA ALA A 56 2.62 -10.95 6.02
C ALA A 56 3.32 -10.17 4.89
N GLY A 57 3.84 -10.87 3.88
CA GLY A 57 4.48 -10.24 2.73
C GLY A 57 3.53 -9.34 1.95
N HIS A 58 2.31 -9.82 1.68
CA HIS A 58 1.29 -9.01 1.02
C HIS A 58 0.91 -7.78 1.85
N TYR A 59 0.79 -7.96 3.15
CA TYR A 59 0.44 -6.86 4.04
C TYR A 59 1.52 -5.78 4.07
N LYS A 60 2.78 -6.18 4.17
CA LYS A 60 3.92 -5.25 4.14
C LYS A 60 3.99 -4.50 2.81
N LEU A 61 3.76 -5.19 1.70
CA LEU A 61 3.74 -4.55 0.39
C LEU A 61 2.62 -3.51 0.30
N LYS A 62 1.44 -3.86 0.78
CA LYS A 62 0.30 -2.92 0.83
C LYS A 62 0.67 -1.65 1.58
N LEU A 63 1.22 -1.77 2.79
CA LEU A 63 1.60 -0.60 3.59
C LEU A 63 2.65 0.25 2.88
N LYS A 64 3.63 -0.38 2.25
CA LYS A 64 4.68 0.31 1.53
C LYS A 64 4.12 1.09 0.34
N ARG A 65 3.22 0.49 -0.43
CA ARG A 65 2.62 1.14 -1.59
C ARG A 65 1.62 2.22 -1.21
N GLU A 66 0.86 2.02 -0.13
CA GLU A 66 -0.02 3.06 0.40
C GLU A 66 0.77 4.30 0.82
N SER A 67 1.92 4.09 1.47
CA SER A 67 2.81 5.18 1.86
C SER A 67 3.35 5.93 0.64
N ALA A 68 3.73 5.20 -0.41
CA ALA A 68 4.19 5.82 -1.66
C ALA A 68 3.09 6.62 -2.33
N LEU A 69 1.87 6.09 -2.37
CA LEU A 69 0.72 6.79 -2.94
C LEU A 69 0.41 8.07 -2.17
N GLU A 70 0.42 7.99 -0.85
CA GLU A 70 0.15 9.15 0.00
C GLU A 70 1.19 10.24 -0.22
N ARG A 71 2.46 9.87 -0.33
CA ARG A 71 3.54 10.81 -0.60
C ARG A 71 3.38 11.48 -1.96
N LEU A 72 3.11 10.69 -2.99
CA LEU A 72 2.91 11.19 -4.34
C LEU A 72 1.73 12.15 -4.40
N SER A 73 0.61 11.75 -3.80
CA SER A 73 -0.60 12.56 -3.73
C SER A 73 -0.37 13.85 -2.96
N GLY A 74 0.33 13.77 -1.84
CA GLY A 74 0.64 14.95 -1.01
C GLY A 74 1.50 15.95 -1.75
N GLN A 75 2.49 15.50 -2.50
CA GLN A 75 3.34 16.37 -3.32
C GLN A 75 2.53 17.07 -4.39
N ARG A 76 1.61 16.36 -5.03
CA ARG A 76 0.73 16.93 -6.05
C ARG A 76 -0.19 18.00 -5.44
N VAL A 77 -0.79 17.71 -4.28
CA VAL A 77 -1.67 18.66 -3.58
C VAL A 77 -0.91 19.92 -3.23
N GLU A 78 0.30 19.79 -2.69
CA GLU A 78 1.12 20.92 -2.32
C GLU A 78 1.47 21.81 -3.53
N LYS A 79 1.82 21.18 -4.64
CA LYS A 79 2.11 21.88 -5.88
C LYS A 79 0.88 22.65 -6.40
N LEU A 80 -0.28 21.99 -6.40
CA LEU A 80 -1.53 22.60 -6.84
C LEU A 80 -1.90 23.82 -5.97
N ARG A 81 -1.69 23.72 -4.67
CA ARG A 81 -1.97 24.84 -3.75
C ARG A 81 -1.05 26.02 -4.02
N ARG A 82 0.23 25.77 -4.29
CA ARG A 82 1.18 26.83 -4.59
C ARG A 82 0.83 27.54 -5.90
N GLU A 83 0.47 26.78 -6.93
CA GLU A 83 0.10 27.35 -8.23
C GLU A 83 -1.20 28.13 -8.17
N ALA A 84 -2.12 27.77 -7.29
CA ALA A 84 -3.42 28.44 -7.15
C ALA A 84 -3.34 29.77 -6.39
N HIS A 85 -2.27 30.00 -5.64
CA HIS A 85 -2.09 31.25 -4.85
C HIS A 85 -3.28 31.60 -3.98
N GLY A 86 -3.90 30.61 -3.34
CA GLY A 86 -5.05 30.79 -2.48
C GLY A 86 -6.40 30.88 -3.18
N GLU A 87 -6.41 30.72 -4.49
CA GLU A 87 -7.63 30.64 -5.28
C GLU A 87 -8.07 29.18 -5.48
N THR A 88 -9.10 28.99 -6.30
CA THR A 88 -9.57 27.62 -6.60
C THR A 88 -8.53 26.85 -7.38
N ILE A 89 -8.47 25.55 -7.12
CA ILE A 89 -7.55 24.65 -7.80
C ILE A 89 -8.27 24.05 -9.01
N GLU A 90 -7.62 24.11 -10.17
CA GLU A 90 -8.11 23.42 -11.36
C GLU A 90 -7.43 22.05 -11.44
N LEU A 91 -8.21 21.00 -11.17
CA LEU A 91 -7.71 19.64 -11.16
C LEU A 91 -7.89 19.00 -12.55
N ALA A 92 -6.78 18.63 -13.17
CA ALA A 92 -6.79 18.02 -14.49
C ALA A 92 -6.07 16.67 -14.44
N PRO A 93 -6.45 15.74 -15.33
CA PRO A 93 -5.76 14.44 -15.39
C PRO A 93 -4.28 14.59 -15.75
N GLN A 94 -3.45 13.85 -15.04
CA GLN A 94 -2.03 13.70 -15.37
C GLN A 94 -1.50 12.45 -14.72
N GLU A 95 -0.34 12.00 -15.14
CA GLU A 95 0.29 10.83 -14.53
C GLU A 95 1.63 11.22 -13.92
N PRO A 96 1.66 11.51 -12.62
CA PRO A 96 2.89 11.83 -11.94
C PRO A 96 3.72 10.57 -11.66
N VAL A 97 5.02 10.78 -11.47
CA VAL A 97 5.97 9.72 -11.12
C VAL A 97 6.55 10.02 -9.76
N LEU A 98 6.61 9.00 -8.89
CA LEU A 98 7.28 9.10 -7.60
C LEU A 98 8.67 8.51 -7.73
N GLU A 99 9.68 9.30 -7.38
CA GLU A 99 11.06 8.86 -7.34
C GLU A 99 11.35 8.23 -5.99
N LEU A 100 11.83 7.00 -6.00
CA LEU A 100 12.20 6.27 -4.80
C LEU A 100 13.72 6.16 -4.74
N ALA A 101 14.28 6.62 -3.65
CA ALA A 101 15.72 6.56 -3.43
C ALA A 101 16.07 5.30 -2.62
#